data_455573dd6dd7a91bb4d552daf6d592b5
#
_entry.id   455573dd6dd7a91bb4d552daf6d592b5
#
_cell.length_a   1.000
_cell.length_b   1.000
_cell.length_c   1.000
_cell.angle_alpha   90.00
_cell.angle_beta   90.00
_cell.angle_gamma   90.00
#
_symmetry.space_group_name_H-M   'P 1'
#
loop_
_entity.id
_entity.type
_entity.pdbx_description
1 polymer ?
#
loop_
_entity_poly.entity_id
_entity_poly.type
_entity_poly.pdbx_seq_one_letter_code
_entity_poly.pdbx_strand_id
1 'polypeptide(L)'
;QTGGMTDGDGVYSISVPADGVLIFSSVGYKDSEVPVAGKAVHDVELAPDTETIEETIVVAFGTATKESFTGSATVVKSSDIQKTQSSDVTRALEGMVAGVQMTTSSGTLGSSPSIMIRGISSINAGTAPLYVVDGVPYSGDMNNLNSADIESMTVLKDAASNALYGARGANGV
;
A
#
# COMPACT_ATOMS: atom_id res chain seq x y z
N GLN A 1 -10.41 13.39 35.51
CA GLN A 1 -10.02 12.07 34.98
C GLN A 1 -9.01 11.46 35.93
N THR A 2 -9.28 10.25 36.38
CA THR A 2 -8.36 9.45 37.21
C THR A 2 -7.87 8.31 36.35
N GLY A 3 -6.56 8.13 36.20
CA GLY A 3 -5.99 7.06 35.41
C GLY A 3 -5.27 6.04 36.30
N GLY A 4 -5.22 4.79 35.87
CA GLY A 4 -4.48 3.71 36.49
C GLY A 4 -3.85 2.82 35.42
N MET A 5 -2.87 2.04 35.80
CA MET A 5 -2.24 1.02 34.94
C MET A 5 -2.52 -0.36 35.51
N THR A 6 -2.64 -1.35 34.65
CA THR A 6 -2.68 -2.76 35.03
C THR A 6 -1.30 -3.25 35.45
N ASP A 7 -1.24 -4.20 36.34
CA ASP A 7 -0.01 -4.93 36.67
C ASP A 7 0.32 -6.01 35.60
N GLY A 8 1.37 -6.79 35.84
CA GLY A 8 1.82 -7.84 34.90
C GLY A 8 0.83 -8.99 34.73
N ASP A 9 -0.12 -9.17 35.64
CA ASP A 9 -1.16 -10.17 35.62
C ASP A 9 -2.49 -9.62 35.07
N GLY A 10 -2.50 -8.35 34.66
CA GLY A 10 -3.67 -7.68 34.09
C GLY A 10 -4.66 -7.17 35.15
N VAL A 11 -4.27 -7.14 36.42
CA VAL A 11 -5.12 -6.66 37.51
C VAL A 11 -4.98 -5.15 37.67
N TYR A 12 -6.08 -4.46 37.85
CA TYR A 12 -6.12 -3.02 38.09
C TYR A 12 -7.00 -2.69 39.31
N SER A 13 -6.70 -1.57 39.92
CA SER A 13 -7.54 -1.01 40.99
C SER A 13 -7.66 0.50 40.81
N ILE A 14 -8.88 0.97 40.69
CA ILE A 14 -9.17 2.39 40.48
C ILE A 14 -10.41 2.80 41.25
N SER A 15 -10.37 3.96 41.87
CA SER A 15 -11.50 4.54 42.59
C SER A 15 -12.25 5.49 41.66
N VAL A 16 -13.50 5.13 41.34
CA VAL A 16 -14.35 5.89 40.40
C VAL A 16 -15.77 6.02 40.96
N PRO A 17 -16.51 7.06 40.57
CA PRO A 17 -17.93 7.18 40.90
C PRO A 17 -18.75 6.04 40.29
N ALA A 18 -19.88 5.69 40.92
CA ALA A 18 -20.73 4.59 40.46
C ALA A 18 -21.38 4.81 39.07
N ASP A 19 -21.47 6.06 38.64
CA ASP A 19 -21.97 6.50 37.33
C ASP A 19 -20.88 6.77 36.30
N GLY A 20 -19.64 6.44 36.63
CA GLY A 20 -18.46 6.62 35.73
C GLY A 20 -18.42 5.63 34.58
N VAL A 21 -17.62 5.97 33.57
CA VAL A 21 -17.25 5.09 32.47
C VAL A 21 -15.75 4.84 32.54
N LEU A 22 -15.37 3.57 32.49
CA LEU A 22 -13.98 3.15 32.39
C LEU A 22 -13.62 2.99 30.93
N ILE A 23 -12.51 3.58 30.51
CA ILE A 23 -11.94 3.42 29.17
C ILE A 23 -10.66 2.60 29.33
N PHE A 24 -10.64 1.44 28.69
CA PHE A 24 -9.48 0.57 28.64
C PHE A 24 -8.79 0.75 27.31
N SER A 25 -7.50 1.09 27.35
CA SER A 25 -6.68 1.34 26.18
C SER A 25 -5.37 0.58 26.29
N SER A 26 -4.96 -0.11 25.23
CA SER A 26 -3.68 -0.80 25.14
C SER A 26 -3.14 -0.75 23.74
N VAL A 27 -1.81 -0.68 23.60
CA VAL A 27 -1.17 -0.65 22.28
C VAL A 27 -1.49 -1.91 21.49
N GLY A 28 -2.04 -1.75 20.28
CA GLY A 28 -2.45 -2.86 19.42
C GLY A 28 -3.85 -3.43 19.71
N TYR A 29 -4.64 -2.75 20.56
CA TYR A 29 -6.01 -3.14 20.86
C TYR A 29 -6.95 -1.94 20.71
N LYS A 30 -8.20 -2.20 20.36
CA LYS A 30 -9.25 -1.17 20.32
C LYS A 30 -9.63 -0.73 21.74
N ASP A 31 -9.82 0.56 21.90
CA ASP A 31 -10.31 1.11 23.15
C ASP A 31 -11.68 0.53 23.45
N SER A 32 -11.88 0.12 24.70
CA SER A 32 -13.14 -0.44 25.19
C SER A 32 -13.71 0.44 26.29
N GLU A 33 -14.93 0.91 26.11
CA GLU A 33 -15.65 1.72 27.10
C GLU A 33 -16.64 0.85 27.87
N VAL A 34 -16.51 0.82 29.19
CA VAL A 34 -17.37 0.02 30.08
C VAL A 34 -17.94 0.91 31.14
N PRO A 35 -19.29 1.04 31.26
CA PRO A 35 -19.91 1.77 32.36
C PRO A 35 -19.74 1.00 33.66
N VAL A 36 -19.37 1.70 34.72
CA VAL A 36 -19.17 1.11 36.07
C VAL A 36 -20.47 0.53 36.64
N ALA A 37 -21.59 1.19 36.40
CA ALA A 37 -22.95 0.72 36.79
C ALA A 37 -23.03 0.11 38.20
N GLY A 38 -22.20 0.60 39.15
CA GLY A 38 -22.15 0.14 40.52
C GLY A 38 -21.55 -1.25 40.75
N LYS A 39 -20.93 -1.87 39.76
CA LYS A 39 -20.19 -3.13 39.92
C LYS A 39 -18.80 -2.88 40.47
N ALA A 40 -18.33 -3.75 41.36
CA ALA A 40 -17.02 -3.64 41.98
C ALA A 40 -15.89 -4.30 41.14
N VAL A 41 -16.22 -5.21 40.22
CA VAL A 41 -15.26 -5.93 39.37
C VAL A 41 -15.74 -5.86 37.93
N HIS A 42 -14.82 -5.53 37.03
CA HIS A 42 -15.02 -5.52 35.59
C HIS A 42 -13.90 -6.30 34.94
N ASP A 43 -14.20 -7.44 34.36
CA ASP A 43 -13.34 -8.20 33.52
C ASP A 43 -13.58 -7.75 32.08
N VAL A 44 -12.53 -7.28 31.40
CA VAL A 44 -12.63 -6.71 30.06
C VAL A 44 -11.66 -7.41 29.13
N GLU A 45 -12.17 -7.94 28.04
CA GLU A 45 -11.39 -8.51 26.97
C GLU A 45 -11.25 -7.45 25.86
N LEU A 46 -10.01 -7.05 25.58
CA LEU A 46 -9.72 -6.11 24.50
C LEU A 46 -9.63 -6.84 23.18
N ALA A 47 -10.37 -6.37 22.18
CA ALA A 47 -10.25 -6.86 20.83
C ALA A 47 -8.95 -6.31 20.21
N PRO A 48 -8.13 -7.14 19.53
CA PRO A 48 -6.96 -6.64 18.83
C PRO A 48 -7.40 -5.59 17.80
N ASP A 49 -6.70 -4.46 17.82
CA ASP A 49 -6.87 -3.44 16.79
C ASP A 49 -6.08 -3.90 15.56
N THR A 50 -6.69 -4.82 14.82
CA THR A 50 -6.29 -5.06 13.45
C THR A 50 -6.81 -3.88 12.65
N GLU A 51 -6.19 -2.72 12.80
CA GLU A 51 -6.24 -1.76 11.71
C GLU A 51 -5.68 -2.50 10.51
N THR A 52 -6.58 -2.94 9.67
CA THR A 52 -6.26 -3.25 8.30
C THR A 52 -5.60 -1.97 7.81
N ILE A 53 -4.28 -1.97 7.66
CA ILE A 53 -3.60 -0.89 6.94
C ILE A 53 -4.28 -0.92 5.59
N GLU A 54 -5.24 -0.02 5.40
CA GLU A 54 -5.94 0.11 4.13
C GLU A 54 -4.87 0.42 3.12
N GLU A 55 -4.51 -0.57 2.29
CA GLU A 55 -3.56 -0.37 1.22
C GLU A 55 -4.13 0.72 0.31
N THR A 56 -3.64 1.92 0.51
CA THR A 56 -4.03 3.07 -0.29
C THR A 56 -3.35 2.96 -1.65
N ILE A 57 -4.15 2.91 -2.69
CA ILE A 57 -3.66 2.94 -4.07
C ILE A 57 -3.65 4.39 -4.53
N VAL A 58 -2.48 4.88 -4.94
CA VAL A 58 -2.37 6.18 -5.56
C VAL A 58 -2.88 6.08 -6.99
N VAL A 59 -3.94 6.81 -7.30
CA VAL A 59 -4.50 6.94 -8.65
C VAL A 59 -4.28 8.36 -9.18
N ALA A 60 -4.48 8.58 -10.47
CA ALA A 60 -4.15 9.81 -11.19
C ALA A 60 -4.57 11.12 -10.51
N PHE A 61 -5.66 11.12 -9.76
CA PHE A 61 -6.24 12.32 -9.15
C PHE A 61 -6.58 12.13 -7.67
N GLY A 62 -5.85 11.28 -6.94
CA GLY A 62 -6.07 11.07 -5.52
C GLY A 62 -5.64 9.71 -5.03
N THR A 63 -6.06 9.39 -3.84
CA THR A 63 -5.84 8.10 -3.20
C THR A 63 -7.17 7.36 -3.11
N ALA A 64 -7.18 6.09 -3.46
CA ALA A 64 -8.33 5.22 -3.30
C ALA A 64 -7.93 4.03 -2.41
N THR A 65 -8.84 3.55 -1.59
CA THR A 65 -8.61 2.31 -0.87
C THR A 65 -8.67 1.12 -1.83
N LYS A 66 -7.87 0.11 -1.61
CA LYS A 66 -7.83 -1.10 -2.45
C LYS A 66 -9.22 -1.75 -2.60
N GLU A 67 -10.05 -1.65 -1.55
CA GLU A 67 -11.41 -2.18 -1.54
C GLU A 67 -12.38 -1.37 -2.43
N SER A 68 -12.19 -0.06 -2.51
CA SER A 68 -13.00 0.82 -3.37
C SER A 68 -12.56 0.79 -4.83
N PHE A 69 -11.38 0.24 -5.10
CA PHE A 69 -10.82 0.17 -6.44
C PHE A 69 -11.28 -1.12 -7.14
N THR A 70 -12.24 -1.00 -8.05
CA THR A 70 -12.80 -2.12 -8.82
C THR A 70 -11.89 -2.62 -9.93
N GLY A 71 -10.76 -1.96 -10.15
CA GLY A 71 -9.79 -2.30 -11.19
C GLY A 71 -8.72 -3.31 -10.75
N SER A 72 -7.97 -3.83 -11.73
CA SER A 72 -6.83 -4.71 -11.46
C SER A 72 -5.55 -3.91 -11.24
N ALA A 73 -5.30 -3.54 -9.98
CA ALA A 73 -4.05 -2.92 -9.57
C ALA A 73 -3.19 -3.90 -8.76
N THR A 74 -1.89 -3.84 -8.94
CA THR A 74 -0.93 -4.57 -8.12
C THR A 74 0.02 -3.57 -7.48
N VAL A 75 0.05 -3.55 -6.15
CA VAL A 75 0.95 -2.68 -5.38
C VAL A 75 2.18 -3.48 -4.95
N VAL A 76 3.36 -2.95 -5.21
CA VAL A 76 4.65 -3.46 -4.78
C VAL A 76 5.24 -2.46 -3.78
N LYS A 77 5.55 -2.92 -2.58
CA LYS A 77 6.08 -2.06 -1.51
C LYS A 77 7.58 -1.89 -1.62
N SER A 78 8.12 -0.82 -1.06
CA SER A 78 9.55 -0.54 -0.97
C SER A 78 10.34 -1.73 -0.41
N SER A 79 9.81 -2.41 0.62
CA SER A 79 10.43 -3.59 1.22
C SER A 79 10.67 -4.72 0.23
N ASP A 80 9.80 -4.88 -0.76
CA ASP A 80 9.91 -5.95 -1.75
C ASP A 80 10.84 -5.53 -2.90
N ILE A 81 10.81 -4.26 -3.28
CA ILE A 81 11.73 -3.66 -4.24
C ILE A 81 13.18 -3.79 -3.74
N GLN A 82 13.43 -3.45 -2.48
CA GLN A 82 14.76 -3.51 -1.87
C GLN A 82 15.31 -4.94 -1.72
N LYS A 83 14.45 -5.95 -1.51
CA LYS A 83 14.88 -7.36 -1.45
C LYS A 83 15.55 -7.83 -2.74
N THR A 84 15.18 -7.28 -3.86
CA THR A 84 15.72 -7.66 -5.17
C THR A 84 17.13 -7.15 -5.37
N GLN A 85 17.63 -6.20 -4.56
CA GLN A 85 18.97 -5.60 -4.62
C GLN A 85 19.36 -5.14 -6.03
N SER A 86 18.37 -4.80 -6.85
CA SER A 86 18.57 -4.29 -8.19
C SER A 86 18.72 -2.77 -8.17
N SER A 87 19.71 -2.24 -8.84
CA SER A 87 19.83 -0.80 -9.08
C SER A 87 18.74 -0.25 -9.99
N ASP A 88 18.09 -1.14 -10.74
CA ASP A 88 17.03 -0.80 -11.68
C ASP A 88 15.68 -1.18 -11.08
N VAL A 89 14.85 -0.16 -10.83
CA VAL A 89 13.52 -0.29 -10.24
C VAL A 89 12.60 -1.16 -11.08
N THR A 90 12.78 -1.11 -12.40
CA THR A 90 11.95 -1.88 -13.32
C THR A 90 12.22 -3.38 -13.21
N ARG A 91 13.45 -3.78 -12.96
CA ARG A 91 13.80 -5.19 -12.73
C ARG A 91 13.20 -5.76 -11.46
N ALA A 92 12.94 -4.91 -10.46
CA ALA A 92 12.28 -5.35 -9.25
C ALA A 92 10.84 -5.81 -9.48
N LEU A 93 10.19 -5.37 -10.56
CA LEU A 93 8.84 -5.83 -10.93
C LEU A 93 8.83 -7.22 -11.58
N GLU A 94 9.98 -7.70 -12.05
CA GLU A 94 10.08 -8.98 -12.73
C GLU A 94 9.74 -10.13 -11.75
N GLY A 95 8.75 -10.92 -12.10
CA GLY A 95 8.26 -12.01 -11.27
C GLY A 95 7.32 -11.61 -10.12
N MET A 96 7.25 -10.32 -9.73
CA MET A 96 6.35 -9.86 -8.67
C MET A 96 4.95 -9.52 -9.17
N VAL A 97 4.87 -9.04 -10.41
CA VAL A 97 3.60 -8.57 -10.98
C VAL A 97 3.17 -9.46 -12.14
N ALA A 98 2.08 -10.20 -11.97
CA ALA A 98 1.52 -11.03 -13.02
C ALA A 98 1.07 -10.17 -14.22
N GLY A 99 1.44 -10.58 -15.44
CA GLY A 99 1.11 -9.89 -16.69
C GLY A 99 2.06 -8.76 -17.07
N VAL A 100 3.14 -8.56 -16.33
CA VAL A 100 4.26 -7.72 -16.70
C VAL A 100 5.35 -8.59 -17.32
N GLN A 101 5.76 -8.25 -18.52
CA GLN A 101 6.87 -8.91 -19.24
C GLN A 101 7.99 -7.91 -19.43
N MET A 102 9.21 -8.37 -19.21
CA MET A 102 10.41 -7.59 -19.46
C MET A 102 11.22 -8.22 -20.57
N THR A 103 11.71 -7.38 -21.44
CA THR A 103 12.62 -7.79 -22.50
C THR A 103 13.85 -6.89 -22.47
N THR A 104 15.00 -7.49 -22.25
CA THR A 104 16.27 -6.79 -22.32
C THR A 104 16.87 -7.03 -23.71
N SER A 105 16.96 -5.99 -24.49
CA SER A 105 17.52 -6.06 -25.89
C SER A 105 19.02 -6.06 -25.91
N SER A 106 19.68 -5.66 -24.82
CA SER A 106 21.14 -5.57 -24.74
C SER A 106 21.64 -5.99 -23.36
N GLY A 107 22.74 -6.73 -23.31
CA GLY A 107 23.45 -7.05 -22.07
C GLY A 107 24.39 -5.92 -21.59
N THR A 108 24.31 -4.74 -22.17
CA THR A 108 25.16 -3.60 -21.82
C THR A 108 24.75 -3.06 -20.45
N LEU A 109 25.72 -2.78 -19.59
CA LEU A 109 25.43 -2.13 -18.30
C LEU A 109 24.75 -0.77 -18.54
N GLY A 110 23.66 -0.53 -17.79
CA GLY A 110 22.89 0.72 -17.89
C GLY A 110 21.82 0.73 -19.00
N SER A 111 21.61 -0.38 -19.72
CA SER A 111 20.47 -0.47 -20.64
C SER A 111 19.18 -0.75 -19.86
N SER A 112 18.19 0.12 -20.05
CA SER A 112 16.85 -0.06 -19.48
C SER A 112 16.12 -1.21 -20.16
N PRO A 113 15.52 -2.15 -19.42
CA PRO A 113 14.67 -3.16 -20.01
C PRO A 113 13.39 -2.53 -20.57
N SER A 114 12.89 -3.08 -21.66
CA SER A 114 11.57 -2.74 -22.19
C SER A 114 10.50 -3.49 -21.39
N ILE A 115 9.55 -2.75 -20.84
CA ILE A 115 8.41 -3.32 -20.08
C ILE A 115 7.20 -3.38 -21.01
N MET A 116 6.49 -4.49 -20.93
CA MET A 116 5.19 -4.67 -21.57
C MET A 116 4.18 -5.16 -20.52
N ILE A 117 3.01 -4.51 -20.47
CA ILE A 117 1.91 -4.92 -19.59
C ILE A 117 0.84 -5.57 -20.47
N ARG A 118 0.49 -6.84 -20.16
CA ARG A 118 -0.48 -7.65 -20.91
C ARG A 118 -0.14 -7.91 -22.39
N GLY A 119 1.13 -7.78 -22.76
CA GLY A 119 1.60 -8.09 -24.09
C GLY A 119 1.50 -6.92 -25.07
N ILE A 120 1.55 -7.23 -26.36
CA ILE A 120 1.57 -6.24 -27.45
C ILE A 120 0.15 -5.78 -27.72
N SER A 121 -0.17 -4.53 -27.41
CA SER A 121 -1.48 -3.93 -27.63
C SER A 121 -1.62 -3.24 -29.00
N SER A 122 -0.52 -2.86 -29.63
CA SER A 122 -0.50 -2.17 -30.92
C SER A 122 0.72 -2.53 -31.76
N ILE A 123 0.53 -2.63 -33.06
CA ILE A 123 1.63 -2.91 -34.01
C ILE A 123 2.41 -1.62 -34.32
N ASN A 124 1.76 -0.46 -34.33
CA ASN A 124 2.35 0.80 -34.77
C ASN A 124 2.54 1.85 -33.67
N ALA A 125 1.88 1.73 -32.53
CA ALA A 125 1.83 2.79 -31.50
C ALA A 125 2.78 2.56 -30.32
N GLY A 126 3.73 1.62 -30.44
CA GLY A 126 4.62 1.25 -29.35
C GLY A 126 3.91 0.41 -28.27
N THR A 127 4.69 -0.22 -27.40
CA THR A 127 4.21 -1.15 -26.36
C THR A 127 4.57 -0.70 -24.95
N ALA A 128 5.30 0.40 -24.82
CA ALA A 128 5.74 0.91 -23.52
C ALA A 128 4.56 1.42 -22.69
N PRO A 129 4.51 1.09 -21.39
CA PRO A 129 3.51 1.62 -20.48
C PRO A 129 3.79 3.11 -20.20
N LEU A 130 2.79 3.79 -19.68
CA LEU A 130 2.94 5.15 -19.16
C LEU A 130 3.52 5.08 -17.73
N TYR A 131 4.61 5.81 -17.51
CA TYR A 131 5.13 5.99 -16.16
C TYR A 131 4.55 7.27 -15.54
N VAL A 132 4.18 7.20 -14.29
CA VAL A 132 3.69 8.33 -13.50
C VAL A 132 4.42 8.36 -12.18
N VAL A 133 5.06 9.47 -11.87
CA VAL A 133 5.79 9.69 -10.62
C VAL A 133 5.06 10.79 -9.85
N ASP A 134 4.63 10.50 -8.64
CA ASP A 134 3.88 11.42 -7.77
C ASP A 134 2.68 12.10 -8.48
N GLY A 135 1.97 11.33 -9.30
CA GLY A 135 0.80 11.82 -10.05
C GLY A 135 1.13 12.55 -11.36
N VAL A 136 2.41 12.74 -11.70
CA VAL A 136 2.84 13.44 -12.92
C VAL A 136 3.39 12.44 -13.94
N PRO A 137 2.94 12.49 -15.21
CA PRO A 137 3.51 11.67 -16.27
C PRO A 137 5.01 11.89 -16.43
N TYR A 138 5.77 10.81 -16.33
CA TYR A 138 7.23 10.83 -16.43
C TYR A 138 7.67 10.25 -17.77
N SER A 139 8.50 11.00 -18.49
CA SER A 139 9.03 10.62 -19.81
C SER A 139 10.55 10.40 -19.77
N GLY A 140 11.17 10.44 -18.61
CA GLY A 140 12.59 10.21 -18.43
C GLY A 140 12.94 8.72 -18.38
N ASP A 141 14.24 8.45 -18.28
CA ASP A 141 14.73 7.09 -18.10
C ASP A 141 14.51 6.61 -16.66
N MET A 142 13.92 5.44 -16.50
CA MET A 142 13.64 4.84 -15.18
C MET A 142 14.92 4.53 -14.40
N ASN A 143 16.06 4.36 -15.07
CA ASN A 143 17.36 4.18 -14.43
C ASN A 143 17.81 5.41 -13.60
N ASN A 144 17.22 6.57 -13.85
CA ASN A 144 17.53 7.79 -13.09
C ASN A 144 16.79 7.84 -11.75
N LEU A 145 15.85 6.93 -11.52
CA LEU A 145 15.12 6.83 -10.25
C LEU A 145 15.84 5.85 -9.33
N ASN A 146 16.16 6.31 -8.13
CA ASN A 146 16.77 5.45 -7.13
C ASN A 146 15.69 4.59 -6.46
N SER A 147 15.90 3.29 -6.41
CA SER A 147 14.97 2.35 -5.76
C SER A 147 14.79 2.62 -4.26
N ALA A 148 15.76 3.28 -3.62
CA ALA A 148 15.66 3.65 -2.21
C ALA A 148 14.70 4.82 -1.94
N ASP A 149 14.43 5.65 -2.95
CA ASP A 149 13.57 6.82 -2.84
C ASP A 149 12.10 6.47 -3.15
N ILE A 150 11.82 5.21 -3.53
CA ILE A 150 10.49 4.75 -3.89
C ILE A 150 9.83 4.08 -2.70
N GLU A 151 8.71 4.64 -2.23
CA GLU A 151 7.90 4.09 -1.16
C GLU A 151 7.05 2.89 -1.64
N SER A 152 6.42 3.05 -2.79
CA SER A 152 5.60 2.01 -3.40
C SER A 152 5.48 2.21 -4.90
N MET A 153 5.18 1.12 -5.62
CA MET A 153 4.89 1.15 -7.04
C MET A 153 3.58 0.45 -7.30
N THR A 154 2.69 1.11 -8.01
CA THR A 154 1.39 0.56 -8.39
C THR A 154 1.34 0.31 -9.89
N VAL A 155 1.01 -0.90 -10.29
CA VAL A 155 0.84 -1.25 -11.70
C VAL A 155 -0.66 -1.36 -12.00
N LEU A 156 -1.16 -0.46 -12.85
CA LEU A 156 -2.53 -0.44 -13.33
C LEU A 156 -2.62 -1.19 -14.66
N LYS A 157 -3.35 -2.30 -14.65
CA LYS A 157 -3.37 -3.22 -15.78
C LYS A 157 -4.65 -3.17 -16.59
N ASP A 158 -5.74 -2.67 -16.04
CA ASP A 158 -7.03 -2.70 -16.73
C ASP A 158 -7.40 -1.35 -17.38
N ALA A 159 -8.28 -1.41 -18.37
CA ALA A 159 -8.69 -0.24 -19.14
C ALA A 159 -9.45 0.80 -18.31
N ALA A 160 -10.21 0.37 -17.29
CA ALA A 160 -10.98 1.30 -16.45
C ALA A 160 -10.05 2.18 -15.62
N SER A 161 -9.02 1.57 -15.03
CA SER A 161 -7.98 2.28 -14.27
C SER A 161 -7.14 3.19 -15.16
N ASN A 162 -6.80 2.71 -16.36
CA ASN A 162 -5.97 3.43 -17.31
C ASN A 162 -6.72 4.58 -17.98
N ALA A 163 -8.07 4.54 -18.03
CA ALA A 163 -8.89 5.58 -18.63
C ALA A 163 -8.65 6.98 -18.05
N LEU A 164 -8.24 7.05 -16.77
CA LEU A 164 -7.87 8.31 -16.11
C LEU A 164 -6.68 9.01 -16.77
N TYR A 165 -5.81 8.25 -17.42
CA TYR A 165 -4.62 8.75 -18.12
C TYR A 165 -4.85 8.93 -19.63
N GLY A 166 -6.08 8.69 -20.10
CA GLY A 166 -6.47 8.82 -21.49
C GLY A 166 -5.72 7.86 -22.42
N ALA A 167 -5.52 8.26 -23.67
CA ALA A 167 -4.85 7.43 -24.68
C ALA A 167 -3.43 7.01 -24.32
N ARG A 168 -2.74 7.78 -23.48
CA ARG A 168 -1.37 7.46 -23.02
C ARG A 168 -1.35 6.22 -22.13
N GLY A 169 -2.42 5.93 -21.40
CA GLY A 169 -2.53 4.76 -20.54
C GLY A 169 -2.96 3.49 -21.26
N ALA A 170 -3.10 3.50 -22.57
CA ALA A 170 -3.60 2.35 -23.34
C ALA A 170 -2.78 1.07 -23.16
N ASN A 171 -1.47 1.19 -22.96
CA ASN A 171 -0.55 0.07 -22.73
C ASN A 171 -0.35 -0.30 -21.26
N GLY A 172 -1.12 0.31 -20.35
CA GLY A 172 -0.94 0.20 -18.90
C GLY A 172 -0.20 1.40 -18.30
N VAL A 173 -0.28 1.52 -16.97
CA VAL A 173 0.33 2.59 -16.18
C VAL A 173 1.03 1.98 -14.96
#